data_bd2b6f4b32cf8a10a090e48ae391375c
#
_entry.id   bd2b6f4b32cf8a10a090e48ae391375c
#
_cell.length_a   1.000
_cell.length_b   1.000
_cell.length_c   1.000
_cell.angle_alpha   90.00
_cell.angle_beta   90.00
_cell.angle_gamma   90.00
#
_symmetry.space_group_name_H-M   'P 1'
#
loop_
_entity.id
_entity.type
_entity.pdbx_description
1 polymer ?
#
loop_
_entity_poly.entity_id
_entity_poly.type
_entity_poly.pdbx_seq_one_letter_code
_entity_poly.pdbx_strand_id
1 'polypeptide(L)'
;EGEVKNIEDYDLEIFDKVININIKGVFLGLKASIPAMSKRGGGSYIISSSVAGLTGAPGLAPYATSKHAVTGLMRSAAKECAERNIRVNSVNPSPVETKMMRSIEEGLMPGEANQAKGIFESSIPLGRYASTNDVAKLMLFLASDDSSFITGSVYTIDGGNTA
;
A
#
# COMPACT_ATOMS: atom_id res chain seq x y z
N GLU A 1 -9.04 -2.47 5.24
CA GLU A 1 -8.68 -3.80 4.73
C GLU A 1 -9.91 -4.56 4.22
N GLY A 2 -11.08 -4.28 4.76
CA GLY A 2 -12.28 -5.06 4.57
C GLY A 2 -12.40 -6.16 5.63
N GLU A 3 -13.00 -7.29 5.28
CA GLU A 3 -13.12 -8.48 6.13
C GLU A 3 -12.06 -9.52 5.78
N VAL A 4 -11.78 -10.41 6.73
CA VAL A 4 -10.98 -11.60 6.49
C VAL A 4 -11.91 -12.77 6.21
N LYS A 5 -12.07 -13.13 4.93
CA LYS A 5 -12.95 -14.21 4.45
C LYS A 5 -12.44 -14.82 3.15
N ASN A 6 -12.79 -16.06 2.89
CA ASN A 6 -12.59 -16.68 1.58
C ASN A 6 -13.42 -15.98 0.50
N ILE A 7 -13.00 -16.12 -0.75
CA ILE A 7 -13.64 -15.43 -1.89
C ILE A 7 -15.12 -15.81 -2.02
N GLU A 8 -15.45 -17.08 -1.84
CA GLU A 8 -16.81 -17.60 -1.96
C GLU A 8 -17.79 -17.05 -0.90
N ASP A 9 -17.27 -16.66 0.27
CA ASP A 9 -18.06 -16.16 1.40
C ASP A 9 -18.02 -14.64 1.55
N TYR A 10 -17.31 -13.94 0.64
CA TYR A 10 -17.03 -12.52 0.79
C TYR A 10 -18.26 -11.67 0.44
N ASP A 11 -18.60 -10.74 1.31
CA ASP A 11 -19.72 -9.81 1.12
C ASP A 11 -19.40 -8.79 0.01
N LEU A 12 -20.31 -8.69 -1.00
CA LEU A 12 -20.12 -7.79 -2.14
C LEU A 12 -20.19 -6.31 -1.75
N GLU A 13 -20.96 -5.93 -0.74
CA GLU A 13 -21.00 -4.54 -0.27
C GLU A 13 -19.68 -4.15 0.38
N ILE A 14 -19.07 -5.07 1.12
CA ILE A 14 -17.73 -4.86 1.70
C ILE A 14 -16.65 -4.84 0.60
N PHE A 15 -16.76 -5.73 -0.39
CA PHE A 15 -15.90 -5.69 -1.58
C PHE A 15 -15.95 -4.31 -2.25
N ASP A 16 -17.14 -3.83 -2.60
CA ASP A 16 -17.32 -2.54 -3.25
C ASP A 16 -16.79 -1.38 -2.40
N LYS A 17 -16.97 -1.43 -1.10
CA LYS A 17 -16.42 -0.45 -0.17
C LYS A 17 -14.89 -0.41 -0.23
N VAL A 18 -14.23 -1.57 -0.22
CA VAL A 18 -12.76 -1.66 -0.34
C VAL A 18 -12.29 -1.08 -1.67
N ILE A 19 -12.93 -1.45 -2.77
CA ILE A 19 -12.59 -0.94 -4.11
C ILE A 19 -12.78 0.59 -4.19
N ASN A 20 -13.92 1.09 -3.71
CA ASN A 20 -14.21 2.52 -3.73
C ASN A 20 -13.22 3.33 -2.90
N ILE A 21 -12.84 2.86 -1.71
CA ILE A 21 -11.91 3.57 -0.84
C ILE A 21 -10.48 3.47 -1.41
N ASN A 22 -10.02 2.25 -1.67
CA ASN A 22 -8.61 2.00 -1.96
C ASN A 22 -8.22 2.35 -3.41
N ILE A 23 -9.10 2.16 -4.37
CA ILE A 23 -8.80 2.44 -5.80
C ILE A 23 -9.34 3.80 -6.20
N LYS A 24 -10.65 4.00 -6.09
CA LYS A 24 -11.30 5.24 -6.51
C LYS A 24 -10.82 6.43 -5.68
N GLY A 25 -10.60 6.24 -4.38
CA GLY A 25 -10.04 7.28 -3.51
C GLY A 25 -8.66 7.73 -3.96
N VAL A 26 -7.75 6.81 -4.28
CA VAL A 26 -6.40 7.13 -4.79
C VAL A 26 -6.48 7.80 -6.16
N PHE A 27 -7.33 7.31 -7.07
CA PHE A 27 -7.55 7.95 -8.36
C PHE A 27 -8.05 9.39 -8.22
N LEU A 28 -9.02 9.64 -7.34
CA LEU A 28 -9.52 10.98 -7.07
C LEU A 28 -8.45 11.89 -6.45
N GLY A 29 -7.61 11.34 -5.58
CA GLY A 29 -6.46 12.04 -5.03
C GLY A 29 -5.49 12.51 -6.12
N LEU A 30 -5.11 11.62 -7.05
CA LEU A 30 -4.27 11.96 -8.20
C LEU A 30 -4.96 13.02 -9.09
N LYS A 31 -6.23 12.80 -9.43
CA LYS A 31 -7.02 13.72 -10.26
C LYS A 31 -7.06 15.15 -9.69
N ALA A 32 -7.15 15.27 -8.38
CA ALA A 32 -7.18 16.58 -7.71
C ALA A 32 -5.79 17.20 -7.54
N SER A 33 -4.77 16.38 -7.23
CA SER A 33 -3.43 16.85 -6.88
C SER A 33 -2.58 17.22 -8.10
N ILE A 34 -2.68 16.46 -9.19
CA ILE A 34 -1.86 16.66 -10.41
C ILE A 34 -1.98 18.09 -10.97
N PRO A 35 -3.18 18.68 -11.16
CA PRO A 35 -3.29 20.05 -11.64
C PRO A 35 -2.67 21.09 -10.69
N ALA A 36 -2.79 20.88 -9.38
CA ALA A 36 -2.21 21.77 -8.38
C ALA A 36 -0.68 21.70 -8.36
N MET A 37 -0.11 20.48 -8.44
CA MET A 37 1.33 20.25 -8.54
C MET A 37 1.90 20.85 -9.83
N SER A 38 1.23 20.64 -10.97
CA SER A 38 1.64 21.22 -12.25
C SER A 38 1.74 22.75 -12.21
N LYS A 39 0.78 23.43 -11.58
CA LYS A 39 0.80 24.90 -11.41
C LYS A 39 1.96 25.37 -10.54
N ARG A 40 2.52 24.51 -9.69
CA ARG A 40 3.66 24.81 -8.81
C ARG A 40 5.01 24.41 -9.43
N GLY A 41 5.01 23.90 -10.64
CA GLY A 41 6.23 23.47 -11.35
C GLY A 41 6.68 22.05 -11.08
N GLY A 42 5.86 21.24 -10.42
CA GLY A 42 6.15 19.84 -10.14
C GLY A 42 5.77 19.37 -8.74
N GLY A 43 6.21 18.18 -8.38
CA GLY A 43 5.98 17.61 -7.04
C GLY A 43 6.26 16.11 -6.96
N SER A 44 6.02 15.54 -5.79
CA SER A 44 6.11 14.10 -5.53
C SER A 44 4.79 13.58 -4.98
N TYR A 45 4.20 12.59 -5.65
CA TYR A 45 3.01 11.88 -5.18
C TYR A 45 3.39 10.45 -4.77
N ILE A 46 3.08 10.08 -3.55
CA ILE A 46 3.43 8.78 -2.99
C ILE A 46 2.15 8.02 -2.69
N ILE A 47 2.01 6.84 -3.28
CA ILE A 47 0.86 5.95 -3.07
C ILE A 47 1.22 4.91 -2.03
N SER A 48 0.43 4.84 -0.96
CA SER A 48 0.53 3.76 0.01
C SER A 48 -0.15 2.49 -0.54
N SER A 49 0.66 1.56 -1.05
CA SER A 49 0.23 0.23 -1.44
C SER A 49 0.50 -0.76 -0.29
N SER A 50 0.98 -1.96 -0.59
CA SER A 50 1.33 -3.05 0.34
C SER A 50 2.13 -4.12 -0.39
N VAL A 51 2.81 -5.01 0.32
CA VAL A 51 3.29 -6.27 -0.26
C VAL A 51 2.14 -7.10 -0.85
N ALA A 52 0.92 -6.97 -0.30
CA ALA A 52 -0.30 -7.54 -0.89
C ALA A 52 -0.70 -6.93 -2.26
N GLY A 53 0.00 -5.89 -2.72
CA GLY A 53 -0.08 -5.37 -4.08
C GLY A 53 0.96 -5.98 -5.03
N LEU A 54 1.74 -6.95 -4.56
CA LEU A 54 2.80 -7.65 -5.28
C LEU A 54 2.61 -9.17 -5.23
N THR A 55 1.99 -9.67 -4.16
CA THR A 55 1.75 -11.09 -3.90
C THR A 55 0.29 -11.34 -3.53
N GLY A 56 -0.14 -12.61 -3.53
CA GLY A 56 -1.45 -12.99 -3.01
C GLY A 56 -1.54 -12.84 -1.49
N ALA A 57 -2.76 -12.56 -1.00
CA ALA A 57 -3.07 -12.47 0.42
C ALA A 57 -4.34 -13.30 0.72
N PRO A 58 -4.22 -14.58 1.08
CA PRO A 58 -5.36 -15.43 1.41
C PRO A 58 -6.27 -14.78 2.47
N GLY A 59 -7.57 -14.87 2.27
CA GLY A 59 -8.57 -14.23 3.13
C GLY A 59 -8.73 -12.72 2.91
N LEU A 60 -7.88 -12.07 2.14
CA LEU A 60 -7.90 -10.61 1.89
C LEU A 60 -7.96 -10.28 0.39
N ALA A 61 -8.67 -11.09 -0.40
CA ALA A 61 -8.69 -10.94 -1.86
C ALA A 61 -9.09 -9.53 -2.36
N PRO A 62 -10.14 -8.85 -1.85
CA PRO A 62 -10.45 -7.48 -2.29
C PRO A 62 -9.35 -6.47 -1.93
N TYR A 63 -8.73 -6.62 -0.78
CA TYR A 63 -7.60 -5.79 -0.37
C TYR A 63 -6.41 -5.98 -1.32
N ALA A 64 -5.99 -7.23 -1.55
CA ALA A 64 -4.89 -7.54 -2.47
C ALA A 64 -5.17 -7.00 -3.88
N THR A 65 -6.38 -7.24 -4.40
CA THR A 65 -6.84 -6.69 -5.69
C THR A 65 -6.69 -5.18 -5.73
N SER A 66 -7.15 -4.48 -4.68
CA SER A 66 -7.06 -3.03 -4.61
C SER A 66 -5.62 -2.52 -4.61
N LYS A 67 -4.71 -3.22 -3.92
CA LYS A 67 -3.29 -2.83 -3.83
C LYS A 67 -2.51 -3.11 -5.12
N HIS A 68 -2.84 -4.16 -5.84
CA HIS A 68 -2.35 -4.38 -7.22
C HIS A 68 -2.84 -3.28 -8.17
N ALA A 69 -4.13 -2.93 -8.10
CA ALA A 69 -4.72 -1.89 -8.94
C ALA A 69 -4.04 -0.52 -8.76
N VAL A 70 -3.78 -0.09 -7.51
CA VAL A 70 -3.10 1.20 -7.29
C VAL A 70 -1.63 1.17 -7.68
N THR A 71 -0.98 0.01 -7.70
CA THR A 71 0.37 -0.14 -8.26
C THR A 71 0.36 0.08 -9.79
N GLY A 72 -0.67 -0.44 -10.48
CA GLY A 72 -0.88 -0.17 -11.91
C GLY A 72 -1.18 1.30 -12.19
N LEU A 73 -2.07 1.89 -11.38
CA LEU A 73 -2.42 3.32 -11.45
C LEU A 73 -1.18 4.22 -11.25
N MET A 74 -0.34 3.89 -10.28
CA MET A 74 0.93 4.58 -10.02
C MET A 74 1.82 4.62 -11.25
N ARG A 75 2.01 3.48 -11.92
CA ARG A 75 2.87 3.38 -13.12
C ARG A 75 2.33 4.23 -14.28
N SER A 76 1.01 4.25 -14.49
CA SER A 76 0.37 5.08 -15.50
C SER A 76 0.55 6.56 -15.18
N ALA A 77 0.22 6.96 -13.96
CA ALA A 77 0.36 8.35 -13.51
C ALA A 77 1.81 8.85 -13.58
N ALA A 78 2.79 8.02 -13.24
CA ALA A 78 4.21 8.36 -13.34
C ALA A 78 4.61 8.76 -14.77
N LYS A 79 4.17 7.98 -15.76
CA LYS A 79 4.45 8.26 -17.18
C LYS A 79 3.71 9.50 -17.69
N GLU A 80 2.42 9.62 -17.34
CA GLU A 80 1.59 10.76 -17.76
C GLU A 80 2.05 12.11 -17.17
N CYS A 81 2.69 12.08 -16.00
CA CYS A 81 3.03 13.28 -15.24
C CYS A 81 4.51 13.71 -15.36
N ALA A 82 5.36 12.89 -15.99
CA ALA A 82 6.80 13.13 -16.07
C ALA A 82 7.16 14.49 -16.71
N GLU A 83 6.53 14.83 -17.83
CA GLU A 83 6.76 16.11 -18.52
C GLU A 83 6.35 17.34 -17.69
N ARG A 84 5.54 17.14 -16.65
CA ARG A 84 5.12 18.18 -15.70
C ARG A 84 5.98 18.21 -14.44
N ASN A 85 7.13 17.54 -14.48
CA ASN A 85 8.03 17.42 -13.34
C ASN A 85 7.35 16.88 -12.07
N ILE A 86 6.40 15.94 -12.23
CA ILE A 86 5.71 15.29 -11.12
C ILE A 86 6.16 13.84 -11.08
N ARG A 87 6.72 13.44 -9.95
CA ARG A 87 7.11 12.06 -9.66
C ARG A 87 5.96 11.33 -8.97
N VAL A 88 5.72 10.08 -9.36
CA VAL A 88 4.70 9.22 -8.72
C VAL A 88 5.33 7.87 -8.40
N ASN A 89 5.34 7.48 -7.14
CA ASN A 89 5.92 6.22 -6.67
C ASN A 89 4.98 5.53 -5.69
N SER A 90 5.19 4.25 -5.43
CA SER A 90 4.47 3.54 -4.37
C SER A 90 5.40 3.03 -3.27
N VAL A 91 4.90 3.04 -2.05
CA VAL A 91 5.49 2.37 -0.89
C VAL A 91 4.66 1.15 -0.58
N ASN A 92 5.33 0.00 -0.47
CA ASN A 92 4.73 -1.31 -0.31
C ASN A 92 5.21 -1.98 0.99
N PRO A 93 4.63 -1.63 2.14
CA PRO A 93 5.01 -2.23 3.41
C PRO A 93 4.53 -3.68 3.54
N SER A 94 5.29 -4.49 4.28
CA SER A 94 4.81 -5.69 4.98
C SER A 94 3.98 -5.29 6.21
N PRO A 95 3.59 -6.22 7.10
CA PRO A 95 2.92 -5.86 8.34
C PRO A 95 3.59 -4.71 9.09
N VAL A 96 2.79 -3.70 9.44
CA VAL A 96 3.20 -2.51 10.21
C VAL A 96 2.43 -2.48 11.52
N GLU A 97 3.08 -2.13 12.64
CA GLU A 97 2.42 -2.00 13.96
C GLU A 97 1.30 -0.95 13.92
N THR A 98 0.07 -1.42 13.66
CA THR A 98 -1.12 -0.57 13.48
C THR A 98 -2.38 -1.27 13.96
N LYS A 99 -3.45 -0.50 14.18
CA LYS A 99 -4.77 -1.04 14.49
C LYS A 99 -5.32 -1.94 13.36
N MET A 100 -4.97 -1.63 12.10
CA MET A 100 -5.35 -2.45 10.95
C MET A 100 -4.79 -3.87 11.07
N MET A 101 -3.50 -4.01 11.42
CA MET A 101 -2.91 -5.33 11.60
C MET A 101 -3.54 -6.10 12.75
N ARG A 102 -3.87 -5.43 13.87
CA ARG A 102 -4.63 -6.08 14.95
C ARG A 102 -5.98 -6.63 14.48
N SER A 103 -6.69 -5.87 13.63
CA SER A 103 -7.96 -6.30 13.02
C SER A 103 -7.79 -7.52 12.10
N ILE A 104 -6.72 -7.56 11.30
CA ILE A 104 -6.41 -8.69 10.42
C ILE A 104 -6.05 -9.93 11.24
N GLU A 105 -5.20 -9.78 12.26
CA GLU A 105 -4.79 -10.87 13.15
C GLU A 105 -5.99 -11.49 13.85
N GLU A 106 -6.87 -10.67 14.40
CA GLU A 106 -8.10 -11.13 15.04
C GLU A 106 -9.06 -11.80 14.03
N GLY A 107 -9.13 -11.28 12.79
CA GLY A 107 -9.94 -11.88 11.74
C GLY A 107 -9.42 -13.24 11.25
N LEU A 108 -8.10 -13.44 11.24
CA LEU A 108 -7.46 -14.70 10.86
C LEU A 108 -7.52 -15.75 11.98
N MET A 109 -7.31 -15.33 13.24
CA MET A 109 -7.27 -16.20 14.41
C MET A 109 -8.07 -15.56 15.56
N PRO A 110 -9.41 -15.68 15.54
CA PRO A 110 -10.26 -15.07 16.56
C PRO A 110 -9.89 -15.50 17.98
N GLY A 111 -9.63 -14.54 18.86
CA GLY A 111 -9.17 -14.77 20.23
C GLY A 111 -7.68 -15.12 20.37
N GLU A 112 -6.96 -15.29 19.28
CA GLU A 112 -5.53 -15.66 19.25
C GLU A 112 -4.66 -14.69 18.43
N ALA A 113 -5.03 -13.41 18.37
CA ALA A 113 -4.35 -12.39 17.57
C ALA A 113 -2.83 -12.31 17.81
N ASN A 114 -2.36 -12.56 19.04
CA ASN A 114 -0.93 -12.59 19.35
C ASN A 114 -0.21 -13.78 18.70
N GLN A 115 -0.86 -14.92 18.56
CA GLN A 115 -0.32 -16.07 17.84
C GLN A 115 -0.25 -15.76 16.33
N ALA A 116 -1.31 -15.19 15.77
CA ALA A 116 -1.30 -14.73 14.38
C ALA A 116 -0.16 -13.74 14.12
N LYS A 117 0.06 -12.78 15.03
CA LYS A 117 1.22 -11.86 14.95
C LYS A 117 2.55 -12.62 14.90
N GLY A 118 2.76 -13.57 15.79
CA GLY A 118 3.99 -14.39 15.84
C GLY A 118 4.24 -15.13 14.52
N ILE A 119 3.18 -15.63 13.87
CA ILE A 119 3.26 -16.28 12.55
C ILE A 119 3.72 -15.27 11.49
N PHE A 120 3.13 -14.09 11.45
CA PHE A 120 3.55 -13.04 10.54
C PHE A 120 5.01 -12.60 10.78
N GLU A 121 5.40 -12.37 12.03
CA GLU A 121 6.77 -12.00 12.37
C GLU A 121 7.79 -13.06 11.94
N SER A 122 7.46 -14.34 12.09
CA SER A 122 8.32 -15.43 11.66
C SER A 122 8.48 -15.54 10.13
N SER A 123 7.51 -15.01 9.37
CA SER A 123 7.59 -14.94 7.90
C SER A 123 8.43 -13.77 7.37
N ILE A 124 8.75 -12.82 8.24
CA ILE A 124 9.58 -11.66 7.89
C ILE A 124 11.04 -11.95 8.28
N PRO A 125 12.00 -11.99 7.36
CA PRO A 125 13.41 -12.27 7.68
C PRO A 125 14.02 -11.39 8.77
N LEU A 126 13.62 -10.11 8.89
CA LEU A 126 14.04 -9.24 9.99
C LEU A 126 13.32 -9.53 11.33
N GLY A 127 12.42 -10.51 11.39
CA GLY A 127 11.82 -11.05 12.62
C GLY A 127 10.88 -10.11 13.37
N ARG A 128 10.37 -9.06 12.73
CA ARG A 128 9.46 -8.09 13.37
C ARG A 128 8.57 -7.38 12.34
N TYR A 129 7.48 -6.80 12.80
CA TYR A 129 6.74 -5.82 12.03
C TYR A 129 7.56 -4.53 11.84
N ALA A 130 7.31 -3.84 10.74
CA ALA A 130 7.78 -2.47 10.58
C ALA A 130 7.08 -1.55 11.59
N SER A 131 7.79 -0.55 12.06
CA SER A 131 7.16 0.59 12.76
C SER A 131 6.57 1.57 11.75
N THR A 132 5.61 2.38 12.17
CA THR A 132 5.11 3.50 11.35
C THR A 132 6.23 4.47 10.96
N ASN A 133 7.25 4.62 11.81
CA ASN A 133 8.42 5.46 11.55
C ASN A 133 9.33 4.88 10.46
N ASP A 134 9.45 3.56 10.35
CA ASP A 134 10.20 2.93 9.25
C ASP A 134 9.58 3.34 7.91
N VAL A 135 8.25 3.25 7.80
CA VAL A 135 7.52 3.64 6.58
C VAL A 135 7.63 5.15 6.32
N ALA A 136 7.47 5.97 7.36
CA ALA A 136 7.52 7.43 7.24
C ALA A 136 8.88 7.94 6.71
N LYS A 137 10.00 7.32 7.13
CA LYS A 137 11.34 7.67 6.63
C LYS A 137 11.49 7.42 5.12
N LEU A 138 10.97 6.30 4.61
CA LEU A 138 10.97 6.03 3.18
C LEU A 138 10.08 7.03 2.43
N MET A 139 8.90 7.33 2.96
CA MET A 139 8.01 8.33 2.35
C MET A 139 8.67 9.72 2.32
N LEU A 140 9.38 10.10 3.38
CA LEU A 140 10.11 11.38 3.44
C LEU A 140 11.21 11.44 2.38
N PHE A 141 12.00 10.39 2.21
CA PHE A 141 13.00 10.28 1.14
C PHE A 141 12.34 10.44 -0.24
N LEU A 142 11.25 9.73 -0.50
CA LEU A 142 10.55 9.82 -1.78
C LEU A 142 9.88 11.19 -2.01
N ALA A 143 9.55 11.92 -0.95
CA ALA A 143 8.99 13.26 -1.04
C ALA A 143 10.06 14.34 -1.29
N SER A 144 11.32 14.09 -0.92
CA SER A 144 12.43 15.04 -1.03
C SER A 144 13.07 15.05 -2.41
N ASP A 145 13.97 16.03 -2.63
CA ASP A 145 14.76 16.15 -3.85
C ASP A 145 15.86 15.08 -3.96
N ASP A 146 16.21 14.39 -2.87
CA ASP A 146 17.13 13.25 -2.87
C ASP A 146 16.65 12.11 -3.77
N SER A 147 15.35 12.07 -4.07
CA SER A 147 14.73 11.11 -4.99
C SER A 147 14.33 11.73 -6.34
N SER A 148 14.98 12.81 -6.77
CA SER A 148 14.60 13.59 -7.96
C SER A 148 14.61 12.80 -9.29
N PHE A 149 15.38 11.72 -9.37
CA PHE A 149 15.42 10.84 -10.56
C PHE A 149 14.62 9.55 -10.39
N ILE A 150 13.68 9.52 -9.43
CA ILE A 150 12.89 8.34 -9.07
C ILE A 150 11.41 8.59 -9.33
N THR A 151 10.85 7.91 -10.34
CA THR A 151 9.41 7.89 -10.64
C THR A 151 8.99 6.56 -11.22
N GLY A 152 7.72 6.13 -11.02
CA GLY A 152 7.17 4.87 -11.51
C GLY A 152 7.68 3.63 -10.77
N SER A 153 8.34 3.80 -9.64
CA SER A 153 8.99 2.74 -8.88
C SER A 153 8.12 2.23 -7.73
N VAL A 154 8.26 0.93 -7.49
CA VAL A 154 7.65 0.22 -6.36
C VAL A 154 8.73 0.04 -5.30
N TYR A 155 8.51 0.59 -4.13
CA TYR A 155 9.43 0.47 -3.00
C TYR A 155 8.86 -0.45 -1.94
N THR A 156 9.42 -1.65 -1.81
CA THR A 156 9.14 -2.52 -0.67
C THR A 156 9.83 -2.01 0.57
N ILE A 157 9.14 -2.09 1.69
CA ILE A 157 9.66 -1.88 3.04
C ILE A 157 9.10 -2.98 3.92
N ASP A 158 9.68 -4.16 3.76
CA ASP A 158 9.06 -5.41 4.13
C ASP A 158 9.97 -6.35 4.95
N GLY A 159 11.14 -5.91 5.32
CA GLY A 159 12.10 -6.71 6.09
C GLY A 159 12.55 -7.98 5.39
N GLY A 160 12.46 -8.04 4.04
CA GLY A 160 12.80 -9.20 3.22
C GLY A 160 11.65 -10.16 2.96
N ASN A 161 10.42 -9.81 3.33
CA ASN A 161 9.24 -10.69 3.24
C ASN A 161 8.92 -11.15 1.80
N THR A 162 9.28 -10.34 0.79
CA THR A 162 9.04 -10.64 -0.65
C THR A 162 10.30 -10.91 -1.46
N ALA A 163 11.44 -11.11 -0.80
CA ALA A 163 12.72 -11.38 -1.46
C ALA A 163 12.82 -12.80 -1.99
#